data_bb69fb9ae534956eeb60f778215b02db
#
_entry.id   bb69fb9ae534956eeb60f778215b02db
#
_cell.length_a   1.000
_cell.length_b   1.000
_cell.length_c   1.000
_cell.angle_alpha   90.00
_cell.angle_beta   90.00
_cell.angle_gamma   90.00
#
_symmetry.space_group_name_H-M   'P 1'
#
loop_
_entity.id
_entity.type
_entity.pdbx_description
1 polymer ?
#
loop_
_entity_poly.entity_id
_entity_poly.type
_entity_poly.pdbx_seq_one_letter_code
_entity_poly.pdbx_strand_id
1 'polypeptide(L)'
;MVIPIRQLTLLTFLLSFVALTGPSPGRAQAITADINVKLRPVVEKIDLVTDINVVDDSLFICTQPGLLLRKSLASRSTTDFSVFLDLRGKVGALGTGIPSLPGLGYPTPGTYDERGLLGFAADPDFRHNGRFWVWYTNINEHTASQPNFFQWLVSTSDPWNMAEYNHVGHLEEYQLVGGVPNFRRTLLKIKRPYFNHTGFQSLVWSPELNTLVLGLGDGGSEYDPNNIAQDDNQLSGKLLKIDLNKLSGKDFTSNVPVATFSDLKDQHVPNGAFTPLVKGLRNPSKVHYEATGEVNDNGDEQRGDGQRWIKYLANTGQDTIEWIHGFDRYGLNFGFRPWEGIFPTSFEEDDGTRVIAYGLEASRLPNYYRPLVEYTHLDPVLRPNANTGSALYWGNGIPGLKGQLVFTDWISFARTPKQGLLMHAAVNRKNLQEAQLVKLFNVDLSEVGLKPGEPIFYTSINTNGSGDRIFVGAFKDIQFIVNQRNNPLGSNNLAGGLYEVIRN
;
A
#
# COMPACT_ATOMS: atom_id res chain seq x y z
N MET A 1 -11.24 -43.49 -8.87
CA MET A 1 -12.13 -43.17 -7.74
C MET A 1 -12.56 -41.73 -7.94
N VAL A 2 -13.78 -41.51 -8.42
CA VAL A 2 -14.29 -40.20 -8.84
C VAL A 2 -14.91 -39.53 -7.61
N ILE A 3 -14.35 -38.44 -7.15
CA ILE A 3 -14.93 -37.62 -6.07
C ILE A 3 -15.95 -36.68 -6.71
N PRO A 4 -17.21 -36.67 -6.29
CA PRO A 4 -18.21 -35.78 -6.86
C PRO A 4 -18.00 -34.34 -6.38
N ILE A 5 -17.87 -33.46 -7.32
CA ILE A 5 -17.92 -32.01 -7.11
C ILE A 5 -19.33 -31.68 -6.59
N ARG A 6 -19.43 -31.36 -5.30
CA ARG A 6 -20.64 -30.75 -4.78
C ARG A 6 -20.71 -29.32 -5.27
N GLN A 7 -21.81 -29.02 -5.92
CA GLN A 7 -22.20 -27.68 -6.39
C GLN A 7 -22.03 -26.68 -5.25
N LEU A 8 -21.19 -25.67 -5.48
CA LEU A 8 -21.16 -24.47 -4.67
C LEU A 8 -22.45 -23.69 -4.93
N THR A 9 -23.45 -23.96 -4.11
CA THR A 9 -24.69 -23.18 -4.12
C THR A 9 -24.35 -21.83 -3.52
N LEU A 10 -24.57 -20.77 -4.29
CA LEU A 10 -24.52 -19.39 -3.85
C LEU A 10 -25.42 -19.23 -2.62
N LEU A 11 -24.86 -19.22 -1.43
CA LEU A 11 -25.61 -18.99 -0.21
C LEU A 11 -25.87 -17.50 -0.08
N THR A 12 -27.06 -17.10 -0.49
CA THR A 12 -27.61 -15.77 -0.17
C THR A 12 -27.88 -15.76 1.33
N PHE A 13 -26.96 -15.24 2.13
CA PHE A 13 -27.17 -15.03 3.55
C PHE A 13 -28.17 -13.90 3.75
N LEU A 14 -29.38 -14.27 4.15
CA LEU A 14 -30.31 -13.35 4.84
C LEU A 14 -29.68 -13.04 6.21
N LEU A 15 -29.15 -11.84 6.37
CA LEU A 15 -28.74 -11.30 7.66
C LEU A 15 -29.98 -11.14 8.55
N SER A 16 -30.17 -12.04 9.49
CA SER A 16 -31.06 -11.84 10.63
C SER A 16 -30.41 -10.83 11.57
N PHE A 17 -30.85 -9.58 11.54
CA PHE A 17 -30.44 -8.56 12.49
C PHE A 17 -30.88 -8.94 13.91
N VAL A 18 -29.97 -9.38 14.74
CA VAL A 18 -30.14 -9.33 16.18
C VAL A 18 -29.95 -7.88 16.59
N ALA A 19 -31.02 -7.24 17.02
CA ALA A 19 -30.97 -5.90 17.55
C ALA A 19 -30.21 -5.89 18.89
N LEU A 20 -28.92 -5.64 18.83
CA LEU A 20 -28.15 -5.18 19.99
C LEU A 20 -28.51 -3.72 20.21
N THR A 21 -29.12 -3.42 21.35
CA THR A 21 -29.37 -2.03 21.82
C THR A 21 -28.06 -1.39 22.27
N GLY A 22 -27.21 -1.09 21.32
CA GLY A 22 -26.10 -0.17 21.44
C GLY A 22 -26.53 1.23 20.94
N PRO A 23 -25.77 2.29 21.21
CA PRO A 23 -26.09 3.62 20.69
C PRO A 23 -26.31 3.54 19.19
N SER A 24 -27.39 4.14 18.71
CA SER A 24 -27.83 4.10 17.31
C SER A 24 -26.65 4.20 16.36
N PRO A 25 -26.44 3.25 15.44
CA PRO A 25 -25.46 3.44 14.38
C PRO A 25 -25.87 4.72 13.65
N GLY A 26 -24.99 5.72 13.67
CA GLY A 26 -25.21 6.92 12.88
C GLY A 26 -25.57 6.46 11.47
N ARG A 27 -26.62 7.03 10.88
CA ARG A 27 -27.04 6.73 9.50
C ARG A 27 -25.75 6.76 8.66
N ALA A 28 -25.44 5.66 7.97
CA ALA A 28 -24.37 5.65 6.99
C ALA A 28 -24.65 6.82 6.04
N GLN A 29 -23.88 7.88 6.15
CA GLN A 29 -24.06 9.05 5.32
C GLN A 29 -23.50 8.68 3.95
N ALA A 30 -24.32 8.79 2.92
CA ALA A 30 -23.88 8.54 1.56
C ALA A 30 -22.64 9.40 1.27
N ILE A 31 -21.61 8.80 0.72
CA ILE A 31 -20.40 9.51 0.31
C ILE A 31 -20.79 10.50 -0.78
N THR A 32 -20.57 11.79 -0.53
CA THR A 32 -20.92 12.89 -1.45
C THR A 32 -19.67 13.50 -2.06
N ALA A 33 -19.82 14.08 -3.26
CA ALA A 33 -18.75 14.84 -3.90
C ALA A 33 -18.98 16.34 -3.69
N ASP A 34 -17.94 17.07 -3.25
CA ASP A 34 -18.05 18.49 -2.92
C ASP A 34 -16.90 19.37 -3.46
N ILE A 35 -15.80 18.80 -3.91
CA ILE A 35 -14.67 19.54 -4.47
C ILE A 35 -14.45 19.15 -5.93
N ASN A 36 -14.37 20.16 -6.80
CA ASN A 36 -14.11 19.97 -8.21
C ASN A 36 -12.61 20.09 -8.49
N VAL A 37 -12.04 19.05 -9.10
CA VAL A 37 -10.65 18.98 -9.51
C VAL A 37 -10.52 18.44 -10.92
N LYS A 38 -9.37 18.65 -11.54
CA LYS A 38 -8.99 17.98 -12.78
C LYS A 38 -7.62 17.32 -12.65
N LEU A 39 -7.39 16.31 -13.45
CA LEU A 39 -6.09 15.65 -13.58
C LEU A 39 -5.32 16.28 -14.73
N ARG A 40 -4.16 16.86 -14.42
CA ARG A 40 -3.20 17.38 -15.39
C ARG A 40 -2.12 16.35 -15.64
N PRO A 41 -1.89 15.92 -16.90
CA PRO A 41 -0.82 14.98 -17.20
C PRO A 41 0.57 15.54 -16.83
N VAL A 42 1.37 14.71 -16.17
CA VAL A 42 2.75 14.99 -15.79
C VAL A 42 3.71 14.06 -16.54
N VAL A 43 3.42 12.77 -16.54
CA VAL A 43 4.09 11.75 -17.34
C VAL A 43 3.03 10.82 -17.90
N GLU A 44 3.15 10.47 -19.17
CA GLU A 44 2.24 9.53 -19.82
C GLU A 44 3.00 8.46 -20.60
N LYS A 45 2.30 7.40 -20.95
CA LYS A 45 2.84 6.25 -21.69
C LYS A 45 3.99 5.57 -20.95
N ILE A 46 3.77 5.30 -19.69
CA ILE A 46 4.66 4.52 -18.84
C ILE A 46 3.93 3.27 -18.31
N ASP A 47 4.66 2.39 -17.66
CA ASP A 47 4.10 1.25 -16.95
C ASP A 47 3.32 1.70 -15.70
N LEU A 48 2.62 0.75 -15.05
CA LEU A 48 1.88 0.98 -13.82
C LEU A 48 2.78 1.61 -12.75
N VAL A 49 2.36 2.78 -12.26
CA VAL A 49 3.09 3.55 -11.23
C VAL A 49 2.84 2.94 -9.87
N THR A 50 3.91 2.54 -9.20
CA THR A 50 3.85 1.89 -7.89
C THR A 50 4.26 2.81 -6.75
N ASP A 51 5.11 3.81 -7.00
CA ASP A 51 5.49 4.79 -5.98
C ASP A 51 5.86 6.13 -6.64
N ILE A 52 5.59 7.20 -5.92
CA ILE A 52 5.84 8.59 -6.34
C ILE A 52 6.60 9.29 -5.22
N ASN A 53 7.72 9.92 -5.56
CA ASN A 53 8.48 10.72 -4.61
C ASN A 53 8.93 12.01 -5.24
N VAL A 54 8.89 13.07 -4.46
CA VAL A 54 9.46 14.37 -4.84
C VAL A 54 10.70 14.62 -3.99
N VAL A 55 11.83 14.74 -4.64
CA VAL A 55 13.11 15.04 -4.01
C VAL A 55 13.68 16.26 -4.69
N ASP A 56 13.88 17.33 -3.94
CA ASP A 56 14.24 18.64 -4.48
C ASP A 56 13.28 19.06 -5.62
N ASP A 57 13.81 19.34 -6.81
CA ASP A 57 13.05 19.74 -8.00
C ASP A 57 12.75 18.57 -8.95
N SER A 58 12.83 17.34 -8.48
CA SER A 58 12.65 16.14 -9.30
C SER A 58 11.57 15.22 -8.76
N LEU A 59 10.77 14.69 -9.66
CA LEU A 59 9.91 13.53 -9.45
C LEU A 59 10.71 12.25 -9.69
N PHE A 60 10.60 11.32 -8.75
CA PHE A 60 11.06 9.94 -8.89
C PHE A 60 9.84 9.04 -8.90
N ILE A 61 9.70 8.22 -9.93
CA ILE A 61 8.50 7.43 -10.22
C ILE A 61 8.93 5.97 -10.37
N CYS A 62 8.49 5.14 -9.43
CA CYS A 62 8.65 3.70 -9.56
C CYS A 62 7.58 3.14 -10.49
N THR A 63 7.95 2.24 -11.36
CA THR A 63 7.02 1.45 -12.16
C THR A 63 7.09 -0.02 -11.77
N GLN A 64 5.97 -0.71 -11.80
CA GLN A 64 5.88 -2.10 -11.32
C GLN A 64 6.91 -3.04 -11.92
N PRO A 65 7.20 -3.02 -13.24
CA PRO A 65 8.20 -3.91 -13.83
C PRO A 65 9.64 -3.66 -13.39
N GLY A 66 9.95 -2.51 -12.75
CA GLY A 66 11.27 -2.27 -12.19
C GLY A 66 12.01 -1.04 -12.73
N LEU A 67 11.35 -0.11 -13.42
CA LEU A 67 11.99 1.16 -13.78
C LEU A 67 11.75 2.21 -12.70
N LEU A 68 12.81 2.85 -12.25
CA LEU A 68 12.77 4.11 -11.53
C LEU A 68 13.03 5.24 -12.52
N LEU A 69 12.03 6.06 -12.76
CA LEU A 69 12.09 7.18 -13.67
C LEU A 69 12.38 8.48 -12.91
N ARG A 70 13.05 9.42 -13.55
CA ARG A 70 13.28 10.77 -13.03
C ARG A 70 12.76 11.82 -14.00
N LYS A 71 12.05 12.81 -13.47
CA LYS A 71 11.52 13.96 -14.22
C LYS A 71 11.72 15.25 -13.44
N SER A 72 12.13 16.34 -14.12
CA SER A 72 12.13 17.66 -13.52
C SER A 72 10.71 18.18 -13.29
N LEU A 73 10.44 18.72 -12.10
CA LEU A 73 9.15 19.38 -11.79
C LEU A 73 8.90 20.64 -12.62
N ALA A 74 9.96 21.27 -13.14
CA ALA A 74 9.85 22.45 -14.00
C ALA A 74 9.42 22.10 -15.43
N SER A 75 9.64 20.86 -15.89
CA SER A 75 9.27 20.42 -17.24
C SER A 75 7.76 20.17 -17.34
N ARG A 76 7.14 20.80 -18.35
CA ARG A 76 5.72 20.61 -18.67
C ARG A 76 5.47 19.54 -19.74
N SER A 77 6.52 19.03 -20.39
CA SER A 77 6.39 17.95 -21.37
C SER A 77 6.11 16.62 -20.67
N THR A 78 5.10 15.90 -21.09
CA THR A 78 4.72 14.58 -20.52
C THR A 78 5.68 13.45 -20.91
N THR A 79 6.59 13.71 -21.86
CA THR A 79 7.58 12.76 -22.38
C THR A 79 9.02 13.10 -21.98
N ASP A 80 9.23 14.24 -21.28
CA ASP A 80 10.54 14.66 -20.80
C ASP A 80 10.84 14.02 -19.44
N PHE A 81 11.25 12.78 -19.48
CA PHE A 81 11.73 12.00 -18.34
C PHE A 81 12.84 11.04 -18.77
N SER A 82 13.62 10.55 -17.83
CA SER A 82 14.69 9.60 -18.09
C SER A 82 14.60 8.39 -17.19
N VAL A 83 15.15 7.27 -17.61
CA VAL A 83 15.37 6.11 -16.75
C VAL A 83 16.53 6.46 -15.81
N PHE A 84 16.21 6.53 -14.50
CA PHE A 84 17.19 6.80 -13.46
C PHE A 84 17.88 5.51 -12.99
N LEU A 85 17.09 4.44 -12.80
CA LEU A 85 17.59 3.12 -12.44
C LEU A 85 16.72 2.05 -13.10
N ASP A 86 17.36 1.01 -13.68
CA ASP A 86 16.67 -0.14 -14.27
C ASP A 86 16.90 -1.38 -13.43
N LEU A 87 15.85 -1.86 -12.78
CA LEU A 87 15.83 -3.07 -11.96
C LEU A 87 15.00 -4.20 -12.57
N ARG A 88 14.56 -4.09 -13.83
CA ARG A 88 13.70 -5.11 -14.46
C ARG A 88 14.33 -6.50 -14.44
N GLY A 89 15.64 -6.59 -14.64
CA GLY A 89 16.38 -7.86 -14.54
C GLY A 89 16.41 -8.44 -13.12
N LYS A 90 16.32 -7.60 -12.09
CA LYS A 90 16.27 -8.03 -10.69
C LYS A 90 14.83 -8.37 -10.25
N VAL A 91 13.85 -7.61 -10.70
CA VAL A 91 12.42 -7.87 -10.40
C VAL A 91 11.98 -9.19 -11.03
N GLY A 92 12.33 -9.42 -12.30
CA GLY A 92 11.93 -10.62 -13.05
C GLY A 92 10.57 -10.46 -13.74
N ALA A 93 10.04 -11.56 -14.24
CA ALA A 93 8.80 -11.55 -15.03
C ALA A 93 7.56 -11.55 -14.13
N LEU A 94 6.82 -10.46 -14.14
CA LEU A 94 5.53 -10.34 -13.45
C LEU A 94 4.55 -11.44 -13.91
N GLY A 95 3.69 -11.91 -13.02
CA GLY A 95 2.71 -12.97 -13.28
C GLY A 95 3.25 -14.39 -13.15
N THR A 96 4.58 -14.58 -13.06
CA THR A 96 5.18 -15.91 -12.88
C THR A 96 4.79 -16.51 -11.53
N GLY A 97 4.37 -17.80 -11.53
CA GLY A 97 4.04 -18.52 -10.31
C GLY A 97 2.73 -18.04 -9.63
N ILE A 98 1.85 -17.38 -10.37
CA ILE A 98 0.53 -16.97 -9.86
C ILE A 98 -0.54 -17.90 -10.45
N PRO A 99 -1.34 -18.60 -9.61
CA PRO A 99 -2.43 -19.45 -10.09
C PRO A 99 -3.59 -18.60 -10.64
N SER A 100 -4.55 -19.26 -11.27
CA SER A 100 -5.85 -18.63 -11.53
C SER A 100 -6.61 -18.40 -10.24
N LEU A 101 -7.28 -17.26 -10.12
CA LEU A 101 -8.04 -16.83 -8.95
C LEU A 101 -9.48 -16.47 -9.36
N PRO A 102 -10.28 -17.44 -9.84
CA PRO A 102 -11.61 -17.14 -10.38
C PRO A 102 -12.56 -16.58 -9.32
N GLY A 103 -12.41 -17.00 -8.07
CA GLY A 103 -13.18 -16.45 -6.94
C GLY A 103 -12.93 -14.98 -6.66
N LEU A 104 -11.75 -14.48 -7.06
CA LEU A 104 -11.36 -13.06 -6.94
C LEU A 104 -11.53 -12.29 -8.27
N GLY A 105 -12.17 -12.88 -9.27
CA GLY A 105 -12.38 -12.24 -10.57
C GLY A 105 -11.19 -12.34 -11.54
N TYR A 106 -10.19 -13.16 -11.25
CA TYR A 106 -8.99 -13.37 -12.09
C TYR A 106 -8.89 -14.81 -12.58
N PRO A 107 -9.68 -15.22 -13.58
CA PRO A 107 -9.75 -16.63 -14.02
C PRO A 107 -8.48 -17.11 -14.75
N THR A 108 -7.65 -16.17 -15.24
CA THR A 108 -6.43 -16.50 -15.98
C THR A 108 -5.21 -16.41 -15.04
N PRO A 109 -4.30 -17.42 -15.03
CA PRO A 109 -3.08 -17.36 -14.26
C PRO A 109 -2.27 -16.10 -14.56
N GLY A 110 -1.61 -15.55 -13.55
CA GLY A 110 -0.73 -14.39 -13.70
C GLY A 110 -1.42 -13.04 -13.91
N THR A 111 -2.73 -12.93 -13.78
CA THR A 111 -3.47 -11.68 -14.03
C THR A 111 -3.57 -10.74 -12.85
N TYR A 112 -3.25 -11.21 -11.65
CA TYR A 112 -3.17 -10.40 -10.43
C TYR A 112 -1.78 -10.52 -9.83
N ASP A 113 -1.06 -9.42 -9.65
CA ASP A 113 0.31 -9.42 -9.14
C ASP A 113 0.62 -8.11 -8.43
N GLU A 114 1.02 -8.16 -7.18
CA GLU A 114 1.43 -6.99 -6.41
C GLU A 114 2.96 -6.86 -6.29
N ARG A 115 3.71 -7.77 -6.90
CA ARG A 115 5.17 -7.75 -6.89
C ARG A 115 5.71 -6.70 -7.86
N GLY A 116 6.97 -6.33 -7.70
CA GLY A 116 7.65 -5.37 -8.57
C GLY A 116 8.63 -4.47 -7.83
N LEU A 117 8.95 -3.32 -8.43
CA LEU A 117 9.61 -2.20 -7.76
C LEU A 117 8.54 -1.40 -7.02
N LEU A 118 8.59 -1.38 -5.70
CA LEU A 118 7.46 -0.98 -4.84
C LEU A 118 7.74 0.23 -3.97
N GLY A 119 8.99 0.66 -3.84
CA GLY A 119 9.31 1.80 -3.01
C GLY A 119 10.66 2.42 -3.33
N PHE A 120 10.73 3.73 -3.13
CA PHE A 120 11.93 4.54 -3.23
C PHE A 120 11.98 5.53 -2.07
N ALA A 121 13.16 5.71 -1.49
CA ALA A 121 13.42 6.77 -0.53
C ALA A 121 14.80 7.38 -0.79
N ALA A 122 14.88 8.70 -0.81
CA ALA A 122 16.14 9.43 -0.89
C ALA A 122 16.63 9.83 0.51
N ASP A 123 17.93 9.89 0.65
CA ASP A 123 18.56 10.53 1.81
C ASP A 123 18.17 12.01 1.87
N PRO A 124 17.94 12.60 3.05
CA PRO A 124 17.67 14.03 3.16
C PRO A 124 18.74 14.92 2.52
N ASP A 125 19.98 14.43 2.47
CA ASP A 125 21.11 15.11 1.82
C ASP A 125 21.43 14.53 0.43
N PHE A 126 20.44 13.95 -0.24
CA PHE A 126 20.60 13.29 -1.55
C PHE A 126 21.31 14.17 -2.59
N ARG A 127 21.04 15.47 -2.55
CA ARG A 127 21.67 16.43 -3.48
C ARG A 127 23.19 16.41 -3.41
N HIS A 128 23.76 16.19 -2.22
CA HIS A 128 25.21 16.22 -2.00
C HIS A 128 25.81 14.82 -1.96
N ASN A 129 25.11 13.85 -1.31
CA ASN A 129 25.65 12.52 -1.11
C ASN A 129 25.18 11.49 -2.14
N GLY A 130 24.11 11.76 -2.88
CA GLY A 130 23.55 10.89 -3.89
C GLY A 130 23.01 9.56 -3.36
N ARG A 131 22.79 9.43 -2.04
CA ARG A 131 22.38 8.17 -1.40
C ARG A 131 20.86 8.01 -1.45
N PHE A 132 20.41 6.78 -1.80
CA PHE A 132 19.01 6.43 -1.84
C PHE A 132 18.80 4.92 -1.65
N TRP A 133 17.55 4.54 -1.42
CA TRP A 133 17.16 3.15 -1.19
C TRP A 133 15.96 2.79 -2.05
N VAL A 134 15.89 1.51 -2.40
CA VAL A 134 14.76 0.92 -3.12
C VAL A 134 14.26 -0.32 -2.40
N TRP A 135 12.95 -0.51 -2.41
CA TRP A 135 12.26 -1.73 -2.01
C TRP A 135 11.64 -2.38 -3.23
N TYR A 136 12.02 -3.61 -3.51
CA TYR A 136 11.47 -4.37 -4.64
C TYR A 136 11.38 -5.86 -4.31
N THR A 137 10.64 -6.62 -5.14
CA THR A 137 10.52 -8.06 -5.05
C THR A 137 11.29 -8.73 -6.18
N ASN A 138 12.11 -9.73 -5.86
CA ASN A 138 12.81 -10.56 -6.85
C ASN A 138 12.00 -11.83 -7.09
N ILE A 139 11.33 -11.89 -8.23
CA ILE A 139 10.47 -13.00 -8.63
C ILE A 139 11.30 -14.22 -9.06
N ASN A 140 12.55 -14.03 -9.48
CA ASN A 140 13.43 -15.11 -9.88
C ASN A 140 13.94 -15.94 -8.68
N GLU A 141 13.86 -15.38 -7.47
CA GLU A 141 14.18 -16.07 -6.22
C GLU A 141 12.89 -16.66 -5.61
N HIS A 142 12.57 -17.91 -5.92
CA HIS A 142 11.40 -18.64 -5.41
C HIS A 142 11.70 -20.13 -5.27
N THR A 143 10.89 -20.84 -4.51
CA THR A 143 10.95 -22.32 -4.47
C THR A 143 10.14 -22.93 -5.60
N ALA A 144 10.54 -24.13 -6.05
CA ALA A 144 9.83 -24.85 -7.11
C ALA A 144 8.40 -25.23 -6.68
N SER A 145 8.25 -25.70 -5.42
CA SER A 145 6.96 -25.82 -4.75
C SER A 145 6.66 -24.48 -4.07
N GLN A 146 5.47 -23.96 -4.25
CA GLN A 146 5.06 -22.66 -3.69
C GLN A 146 3.96 -22.87 -2.67
N PRO A 147 3.85 -21.98 -1.65
CA PRO A 147 2.77 -22.05 -0.67
C PRO A 147 1.40 -22.03 -1.34
N ASN A 148 0.48 -22.84 -0.84
CA ASN A 148 -0.88 -22.81 -1.32
C ASN A 148 -1.55 -21.47 -1.01
N PHE A 149 -1.86 -20.69 -2.05
CA PHE A 149 -2.50 -19.38 -1.90
C PHE A 149 -3.85 -19.48 -1.15
N PHE A 150 -4.56 -20.58 -1.31
CA PHE A 150 -5.83 -20.82 -0.65
C PHE A 150 -5.68 -21.52 0.72
N GLN A 151 -4.53 -21.39 1.35
CA GLN A 151 -4.28 -22.03 2.67
C GLN A 151 -5.27 -21.56 3.74
N TRP A 152 -5.82 -20.38 3.62
CA TRP A 152 -6.88 -19.89 4.50
C TRP A 152 -8.16 -20.74 4.47
N LEU A 153 -8.37 -21.57 3.41
CA LEU A 153 -9.49 -22.50 3.29
C LEU A 153 -9.19 -23.93 3.79
N VAL A 154 -7.91 -24.23 4.05
CA VAL A 154 -7.51 -25.58 4.45
C VAL A 154 -7.38 -25.71 5.97
N SER A 155 -7.47 -26.96 6.42
CA SER A 155 -7.37 -27.33 7.84
C SER A 155 -6.04 -26.90 8.46
N THR A 156 -6.10 -26.54 9.74
CA THR A 156 -4.94 -26.26 10.60
C THR A 156 -4.03 -27.46 10.84
N SER A 157 -4.47 -28.67 10.52
CA SER A 157 -3.65 -29.89 10.59
C SER A 157 -2.54 -29.93 9.53
N ASP A 158 -2.61 -29.05 8.53
CA ASP A 158 -1.56 -28.90 7.51
C ASP A 158 -0.78 -27.61 7.78
N PRO A 159 0.27 -27.64 8.63
CA PRO A 159 1.03 -26.46 8.98
C PRO A 159 1.72 -25.89 7.74
N TRP A 160 1.72 -24.58 7.63
CA TRP A 160 2.43 -23.88 6.59
C TRP A 160 3.90 -24.32 6.51
N ASN A 161 4.30 -24.79 5.33
CA ASN A 161 5.68 -25.14 5.07
C ASN A 161 6.52 -23.86 4.89
N MET A 162 7.12 -23.39 5.97
CA MET A 162 7.98 -22.19 5.97
C MET A 162 9.21 -22.28 5.06
N ALA A 163 9.52 -23.43 4.49
CA ALA A 163 10.57 -23.58 3.49
C ALA A 163 10.14 -23.07 2.12
N GLU A 164 8.85 -23.05 1.81
CA GLU A 164 8.30 -22.62 0.53
C GLU A 164 8.05 -21.12 0.50
N TYR A 165 8.37 -20.47 -0.61
CA TYR A 165 8.15 -19.04 -0.81
C TYR A 165 7.97 -18.69 -2.29
N ASN A 166 7.19 -17.64 -2.54
CA ASN A 166 6.83 -17.19 -3.87
C ASN A 166 7.88 -16.23 -4.47
N HIS A 167 8.50 -15.41 -3.66
CA HIS A 167 9.52 -14.45 -4.06
C HIS A 167 10.35 -13.98 -2.85
N VAL A 168 11.36 -13.17 -3.11
CA VAL A 168 12.18 -12.53 -2.07
C VAL A 168 12.05 -11.01 -2.17
N GLY A 169 11.69 -10.36 -1.07
CA GLY A 169 11.74 -8.91 -0.96
C GLY A 169 13.17 -8.43 -0.69
N HIS A 170 13.60 -7.39 -1.38
CA HIS A 170 14.92 -6.80 -1.28
C HIS A 170 14.84 -5.32 -0.89
N LEU A 171 15.56 -4.94 0.16
CA LEU A 171 15.88 -3.54 0.47
C LEU A 171 17.33 -3.29 0.12
N GLU A 172 17.57 -2.43 -0.85
CA GLU A 172 18.92 -2.14 -1.35
C GLU A 172 19.27 -0.65 -1.24
N GLU A 173 20.54 -0.38 -0.94
CA GLU A 173 21.15 0.95 -0.92
C GLU A 173 21.95 1.20 -2.19
N TYR A 174 21.75 2.37 -2.76
CA TYR A 174 22.45 2.90 -3.93
C TYR A 174 23.08 4.25 -3.64
N GLN A 175 24.05 4.63 -4.44
CA GLN A 175 24.66 5.95 -4.41
C GLN A 175 24.99 6.43 -5.82
N LEU A 176 24.79 7.71 -6.08
CA LEU A 176 25.23 8.32 -7.34
C LEU A 176 26.74 8.47 -7.35
N VAL A 177 27.36 7.95 -8.42
CA VAL A 177 28.78 8.15 -8.74
C VAL A 177 28.84 8.76 -10.13
N GLY A 178 29.31 9.98 -10.27
CA GLY A 178 29.29 10.68 -11.54
C GLY A 178 27.87 10.88 -12.14
N GLY A 179 26.85 10.97 -11.31
CA GLY A 179 25.46 11.09 -11.74
C GLY A 179 24.76 9.77 -12.09
N VAL A 180 25.46 8.64 -11.99
CA VAL A 180 24.94 7.30 -12.31
C VAL A 180 24.68 6.53 -11.01
N PRO A 181 23.49 5.90 -10.85
CA PRO A 181 23.20 5.02 -9.72
C PRO A 181 24.15 3.82 -9.67
N ASN A 182 24.81 3.63 -8.55
CA ASN A 182 25.65 2.49 -8.28
C ASN A 182 25.15 1.74 -7.05
N PHE A 183 25.00 0.43 -7.17
CA PHE A 183 24.66 -0.44 -6.06
C PHE A 183 25.73 -0.38 -4.98
N ARG A 184 25.31 -0.21 -3.74
CA ARG A 184 26.20 -0.18 -2.57
C ARG A 184 26.12 -1.46 -1.77
N ARG A 185 24.91 -1.86 -1.36
CA ARG A 185 24.68 -3.04 -0.54
C ARG A 185 23.21 -3.40 -0.46
N THR A 186 22.92 -4.63 -0.10
CA THR A 186 21.59 -5.07 0.33
C THR A 186 21.49 -4.92 1.86
N LEU A 187 20.40 -4.35 2.33
CA LEU A 187 20.13 -4.16 3.77
C LEU A 187 19.24 -5.26 4.35
N LEU A 188 18.34 -5.82 3.53
CA LEU A 188 17.42 -6.88 3.91
C LEU A 188 17.08 -7.72 2.69
N LYS A 189 17.09 -9.03 2.87
CA LYS A 189 16.42 -10.01 2.01
C LYS A 189 15.44 -10.81 2.84
N ILE A 190 14.19 -10.89 2.41
CA ILE A 190 13.14 -11.58 3.15
C ILE A 190 12.29 -12.42 2.21
N LYS A 191 12.14 -13.71 2.53
CA LYS A 191 11.22 -14.60 1.83
C LYS A 191 9.78 -14.12 2.01
N ARG A 192 9.01 -14.13 0.93
CA ARG A 192 7.59 -13.80 0.94
C ARG A 192 6.79 -15.01 0.49
N PRO A 193 5.80 -15.44 1.28
CA PRO A 193 5.06 -16.66 0.96
C PRO A 193 4.19 -16.50 -0.28
N TYR A 194 3.54 -15.35 -0.43
CA TYR A 194 2.55 -15.13 -1.47
C TYR A 194 2.89 -13.89 -2.30
N PHE A 195 2.29 -13.78 -3.48
CA PHE A 195 2.52 -12.72 -4.47
C PHE A 195 1.80 -11.40 -4.18
N ASN A 196 1.00 -11.34 -3.11
CA ASN A 196 0.28 -10.15 -2.66
C ASN A 196 0.75 -9.67 -1.28
N HIS A 197 0.22 -8.52 -0.83
CA HIS A 197 0.55 -7.82 0.41
C HIS A 197 2.05 -7.57 0.59
N THR A 198 2.69 -7.11 -0.47
CA THR A 198 4.14 -6.96 -0.56
C THR A 198 4.67 -5.66 0.07
N GLY A 199 3.79 -4.77 0.56
CA GLY A 199 4.16 -3.44 1.04
C GLY A 199 4.33 -2.46 -0.11
N PHE A 200 3.22 -2.01 -0.67
CA PHE A 200 3.14 -1.10 -1.81
C PHE A 200 3.38 0.35 -1.37
N GLN A 201 4.28 1.08 -2.04
CA GLN A 201 4.69 2.45 -1.69
C GLN A 201 5.23 2.60 -0.26
N SER A 202 5.69 1.56 0.38
CA SER A 202 5.83 1.53 1.83
C SER A 202 7.19 1.99 2.36
N LEU A 203 8.15 2.34 1.49
CA LEU A 203 9.48 2.81 1.88
C LEU A 203 9.51 4.34 1.95
N VAL A 204 9.93 4.89 3.09
CA VAL A 204 10.03 6.34 3.30
C VAL A 204 11.18 6.70 4.24
N TRP A 205 11.76 7.89 4.06
CA TRP A 205 12.59 8.51 5.09
C TRP A 205 11.69 9.18 6.15
N SER A 206 11.85 8.80 7.40
CA SER A 206 11.14 9.42 8.52
C SER A 206 11.88 10.67 9.00
N PRO A 207 11.30 11.86 8.89
CA PRO A 207 11.90 13.07 9.43
C PRO A 207 11.89 13.08 10.97
N GLU A 208 10.91 12.43 11.60
CA GLU A 208 10.81 12.29 13.05
C GLU A 208 11.93 11.39 13.63
N LEU A 209 12.21 10.28 12.98
CA LEU A 209 13.18 9.28 13.46
C LEU A 209 14.57 9.44 12.84
N ASN A 210 14.70 10.32 11.86
CA ASN A 210 15.91 10.55 11.06
C ASN A 210 16.51 9.23 10.52
N THR A 211 15.66 8.37 9.98
CA THR A 211 16.04 7.08 9.41
C THR A 211 14.97 6.54 8.46
N LEU A 212 15.27 5.43 7.80
CA LEU A 212 14.30 4.73 6.95
C LEU A 212 13.20 4.07 7.78
N VAL A 213 12.01 4.06 7.21
CA VAL A 213 10.85 3.31 7.65
C VAL A 213 10.30 2.51 6.48
N LEU A 214 9.99 1.24 6.74
CA LEU A 214 9.45 0.31 5.76
C LEU A 214 8.18 -0.34 6.30
N GLY A 215 7.08 -0.24 5.57
CA GLY A 215 5.86 -0.99 5.84
C GLY A 215 5.90 -2.35 5.13
N LEU A 216 5.66 -3.42 5.84
CA LEU A 216 5.52 -4.75 5.27
C LEU A 216 4.11 -5.27 5.52
N GLY A 217 3.46 -5.76 4.47
CA GLY A 217 2.20 -6.48 4.60
C GLY A 217 2.35 -7.80 5.36
N ASP A 218 1.24 -8.40 5.72
CA ASP A 218 1.14 -9.62 6.53
C ASP A 218 1.76 -10.88 5.89
N GLY A 219 2.13 -10.82 4.63
CA GLY A 219 2.73 -11.92 3.88
C GLY A 219 1.86 -12.41 2.74
N GLY A 220 0.61 -11.99 2.71
CA GLY A 220 -0.32 -12.29 1.63
C GLY A 220 -1.26 -13.45 1.92
N SER A 221 -1.82 -14.04 0.87
CA SER A 221 -3.04 -14.84 0.91
C SER A 221 -4.24 -14.00 1.35
N GLU A 222 -5.25 -14.64 1.93
CA GLU A 222 -6.42 -13.96 2.46
C GLU A 222 -6.50 -14.17 3.98
N TYR A 223 -6.99 -13.18 4.71
CA TYR A 223 -7.24 -13.22 6.15
C TYR A 223 -6.02 -13.56 7.04
N ASP A 224 -4.78 -13.25 6.58
CA ASP A 224 -3.55 -13.55 7.32
C ASP A 224 -3.60 -14.95 7.98
N PRO A 225 -3.54 -16.02 7.19
CA PRO A 225 -3.82 -17.38 7.67
C PRO A 225 -2.90 -17.83 8.81
N ASN A 226 -1.76 -17.19 8.95
CA ASN A 226 -0.74 -17.50 9.95
C ASN A 226 -0.70 -16.52 11.12
N ASN A 227 -1.63 -15.54 11.15
CA ASN A 227 -1.72 -14.47 12.16
C ASN A 227 -0.40 -13.70 12.35
N ILE A 228 0.32 -13.49 11.26
CA ILE A 228 1.64 -12.84 11.22
C ILE A 228 1.55 -11.38 11.67
N ALA A 229 0.45 -10.70 11.31
CA ALA A 229 0.26 -9.30 11.67
C ALA A 229 0.25 -9.08 13.18
N GLN A 230 -0.18 -10.07 13.99
CA GLN A 230 -0.22 -10.00 15.45
C GLN A 230 1.03 -10.59 16.12
N ASP A 231 1.84 -11.38 15.43
CA ASP A 231 3.04 -12.00 16.01
C ASP A 231 4.17 -10.96 16.18
N ASP A 232 4.58 -10.71 17.42
CA ASP A 232 5.62 -9.75 17.76
C ASP A 232 7.05 -10.18 17.33
N ASN A 233 7.23 -11.43 16.94
CA ASN A 233 8.51 -11.92 16.42
C ASN A 233 8.64 -11.76 14.90
N GLN A 234 7.63 -11.23 14.22
CA GLN A 234 7.61 -11.13 12.77
C GLN A 234 7.87 -9.71 12.28
N LEU A 235 8.61 -9.56 11.17
CA LEU A 235 8.77 -8.29 10.46
C LEU A 235 7.51 -7.92 9.65
N SER A 236 6.83 -8.92 9.10
CA SER A 236 5.63 -8.74 8.27
C SER A 236 4.42 -8.33 9.11
N GLY A 237 3.48 -7.62 8.49
CA GLY A 237 2.32 -7.02 9.18
C GLY A 237 2.71 -5.85 10.10
N LYS A 238 3.81 -5.17 9.81
CA LYS A 238 4.42 -4.14 10.67
C LYS A 238 4.86 -2.92 9.87
N LEU A 239 4.94 -1.79 10.56
CA LEU A 239 5.75 -0.66 10.14
C LEU A 239 7.09 -0.73 10.89
N LEU A 240 8.19 -0.78 10.17
CA LEU A 240 9.52 -1.04 10.70
C LEU A 240 10.40 0.20 10.64
N LYS A 241 11.03 0.54 11.76
CA LYS A 241 12.20 1.43 11.79
C LYS A 241 13.45 0.64 11.38
N ILE A 242 14.30 1.24 10.56
CA ILE A 242 15.57 0.65 10.11
C ILE A 242 16.72 1.48 10.66
N ASP A 243 17.52 0.88 11.54
CA ASP A 243 18.70 1.51 12.11
C ASP A 243 19.90 1.31 11.15
N LEU A 244 20.14 2.32 10.32
CA LEU A 244 21.21 2.29 9.31
C LEU A 244 22.61 2.19 9.95
N ASN A 245 22.80 2.67 11.20
CA ASN A 245 24.09 2.58 11.89
C ASN A 245 24.43 1.13 12.28
N LYS A 246 23.42 0.36 12.70
CA LYS A 246 23.59 -1.07 12.99
C LYS A 246 23.82 -1.92 11.74
N LEU A 247 23.51 -1.38 10.57
CA LEU A 247 23.77 -1.98 9.26
C LEU A 247 25.10 -1.51 8.67
N SER A 248 25.79 -0.55 9.31
CA SER A 248 27.08 -0.04 8.85
C SER A 248 28.15 -1.15 8.86
N GLY A 249 28.94 -1.22 7.79
CA GLY A 249 29.99 -2.24 7.63
C GLY A 249 29.47 -3.64 7.33
N LYS A 250 28.18 -3.88 7.30
CA LYS A 250 27.58 -5.13 6.84
C LYS A 250 27.32 -5.02 5.34
N ASP A 251 28.23 -5.55 4.57
CA ASP A 251 28.11 -5.59 3.11
C ASP A 251 27.53 -6.94 2.74
N PHE A 252 26.23 -6.95 2.51
CA PHE A 252 25.57 -8.11 1.96
C PHE A 252 25.72 -8.07 0.43
N THR A 253 26.85 -8.54 -0.04
CA THR A 253 27.08 -8.79 -1.47
C THR A 253 26.37 -10.07 -1.93
N SER A 254 26.61 -10.57 -3.12
CA SER A 254 25.86 -11.56 -3.88
C SER A 254 25.39 -12.86 -3.17
N ASN A 255 25.87 -13.18 -1.98
CA ASN A 255 25.52 -14.38 -1.22
C ASN A 255 24.78 -14.07 0.09
N VAL A 256 23.96 -13.06 0.08
CA VAL A 256 23.18 -12.65 1.26
C VAL A 256 22.27 -13.79 1.70
N PRO A 257 22.36 -14.22 2.96
CA PRO A 257 21.39 -15.14 3.50
C PRO A 257 20.01 -14.52 3.50
N VAL A 258 19.02 -15.28 3.03
CA VAL A 258 17.64 -14.82 2.98
C VAL A 258 16.98 -15.13 4.30
N ALA A 259 16.49 -14.09 4.98
CA ALA A 259 15.72 -14.26 6.20
C ALA A 259 14.47 -15.11 5.91
N THR A 260 14.22 -16.08 6.77
CA THR A 260 12.96 -16.82 6.72
C THR A 260 11.84 -15.87 7.10
N PHE A 261 10.80 -15.84 6.32
CA PHE A 261 9.52 -15.14 6.45
C PHE A 261 9.44 -13.99 7.42
N SER A 262 10.42 -13.47 8.03
CA SER A 262 10.19 -12.36 8.90
C SER A 262 10.50 -12.56 10.39
N ASP A 263 11.02 -13.66 10.79
CA ASP A 263 11.36 -13.83 12.20
C ASP A 263 12.45 -12.82 12.60
N LEU A 264 12.13 -11.92 13.51
CA LEU A 264 13.09 -10.97 14.11
C LEU A 264 14.25 -11.66 14.80
N LYS A 265 14.10 -12.93 15.16
CA LYS A 265 15.15 -13.77 15.78
C LYS A 265 15.96 -14.54 14.74
N ASP A 266 15.58 -14.46 13.46
CA ASP A 266 16.34 -15.10 12.39
C ASP A 266 17.76 -14.51 12.38
N GLN A 267 18.77 -15.38 12.41
CA GLN A 267 20.19 -15.00 12.34
C GLN A 267 20.54 -14.16 11.09
N HIS A 268 19.70 -14.20 10.07
CA HIS A 268 19.88 -13.45 8.82
C HIS A 268 19.27 -12.04 8.88
N VAL A 269 18.47 -11.76 9.90
CA VAL A 269 18.02 -10.40 10.21
C VAL A 269 19.06 -9.77 11.14
N PRO A 270 19.74 -8.68 10.73
CA PRO A 270 20.74 -8.06 11.58
C PRO A 270 20.16 -7.63 12.93
N ASN A 271 20.74 -8.12 14.01
CA ASN A 271 20.21 -7.96 15.36
C ASN A 271 19.95 -6.49 15.72
N GLY A 272 18.69 -6.18 16.02
CA GLY A 272 18.22 -4.88 16.44
C GLY A 272 18.29 -3.78 15.37
N ALA A 273 18.59 -4.11 14.11
CA ALA A 273 18.57 -3.15 13.01
C ALA A 273 17.15 -2.84 12.53
N PHE A 274 16.23 -3.77 12.72
CA PHE A 274 14.81 -3.63 12.35
C PHE A 274 13.97 -3.66 13.64
N THR A 275 13.17 -2.60 13.84
CA THR A 275 12.34 -2.48 15.05
C THR A 275 10.90 -2.20 14.63
N PRO A 276 9.92 -3.02 15.04
CA PRO A 276 8.52 -2.72 14.84
C PRO A 276 8.11 -1.42 15.53
N LEU A 277 7.50 -0.53 14.78
CA LEU A 277 6.91 0.73 15.26
C LEU A 277 5.43 0.56 15.59
N VAL A 278 4.71 -0.14 14.72
CA VAL A 278 3.31 -0.53 14.90
C VAL A 278 3.10 -1.92 14.31
N LYS A 279 2.07 -2.62 14.78
CA LYS A 279 1.66 -3.95 14.31
C LYS A 279 0.19 -4.02 13.93
N GLY A 280 -0.25 -5.15 13.40
CA GLY A 280 -1.64 -5.36 12.99
C GLY A 280 -1.95 -4.68 11.66
N LEU A 281 -1.02 -4.75 10.71
CA LEU A 281 -1.17 -4.25 9.34
C LEU A 281 -1.43 -5.41 8.37
N ARG A 282 -2.36 -5.21 7.42
CA ARG A 282 -2.61 -6.15 6.33
C ARG A 282 -1.70 -5.88 5.13
N ASN A 283 -1.92 -4.77 4.45
CA ASN A 283 -1.11 -4.33 3.31
C ASN A 283 -0.95 -2.80 3.35
N PRO A 284 0.02 -2.30 4.11
CA PRO A 284 0.21 -0.87 4.31
C PRO A 284 0.81 -0.21 3.07
N SER A 285 0.38 1.03 2.82
CA SER A 285 1.02 1.93 1.86
C SER A 285 2.07 2.83 2.54
N LYS A 286 2.39 3.97 1.92
CA LYS A 286 3.35 4.95 2.45
C LYS A 286 2.80 5.62 3.71
N VAL A 287 3.65 5.72 4.74
CA VAL A 287 3.37 6.56 5.90
C VAL A 287 3.72 8.02 5.57
N HIS A 288 2.80 8.93 5.83
CA HIS A 288 3.00 10.37 5.72
C HIS A 288 3.24 10.97 7.09
N TYR A 289 4.20 11.90 7.16
CA TYR A 289 4.59 12.59 8.37
C TYR A 289 4.13 14.06 8.31
N GLU A 290 3.45 14.50 9.35
CA GLU A 290 3.04 15.88 9.56
C GLU A 290 3.71 16.41 10.83
N ALA A 291 4.54 17.45 10.67
CA ALA A 291 4.99 18.23 11.81
C ALA A 291 3.86 19.20 12.20
N THR A 292 3.35 19.08 13.42
CA THR A 292 2.33 20.01 13.95
C THR A 292 3.02 21.09 14.78
N GLY A 293 2.59 22.34 14.60
CA GLY A 293 2.96 23.47 15.46
C GLY A 293 1.95 23.72 16.57
N GLU A 294 2.19 24.79 17.32
CA GLU A 294 1.20 25.31 18.24
C GLU A 294 -0.01 25.86 17.46
N VAL A 295 -1.19 25.75 18.08
CA VAL A 295 -2.40 26.38 17.56
C VAL A 295 -2.23 27.89 17.72
N ASN A 296 -2.42 28.68 16.66
CA ASN A 296 -2.34 30.13 16.74
C ASN A 296 -3.49 30.71 17.61
N ASP A 297 -3.40 32.00 17.95
CA ASP A 297 -4.40 32.68 18.79
C ASP A 297 -5.83 32.65 18.21
N ASN A 298 -5.96 32.37 16.91
CA ASN A 298 -7.27 32.21 16.23
C ASN A 298 -7.79 30.75 16.25
N GLY A 299 -7.06 29.83 16.85
CA GLY A 299 -7.43 28.42 16.89
C GLY A 299 -7.07 27.62 15.62
N ASP A 300 -6.37 28.24 14.66
CA ASP A 300 -5.92 27.56 13.43
C ASP A 300 -4.64 26.76 13.70
N GLU A 301 -4.67 25.48 13.37
CA GLU A 301 -3.47 24.64 13.40
C GLU A 301 -2.52 25.07 12.30
N GLN A 302 -1.27 25.35 12.68
CA GLN A 302 -0.20 25.62 11.71
C GLN A 302 0.67 24.37 11.54
N ARG A 303 1.22 24.20 10.32
CA ARG A 303 2.29 23.25 10.10
C ARG A 303 3.48 23.70 10.93
N GLY A 304 3.88 22.88 11.92
CA GLY A 304 4.83 23.28 12.95
C GLY A 304 6.27 22.95 12.63
N ASP A 305 7.11 23.25 13.59
CA ASP A 305 8.56 23.02 13.58
C ASP A 305 8.97 21.58 13.97
N GLY A 306 7.98 20.67 14.15
CA GLY A 306 8.23 19.27 14.47
C GLY A 306 8.24 18.93 15.97
N GLN A 307 7.67 19.75 16.83
CA GLN A 307 7.54 19.40 18.26
C GLN A 307 6.60 18.19 18.48
N ARG A 308 5.59 18.01 17.61
CA ARG A 308 4.74 16.82 17.58
C ARG A 308 4.62 16.33 16.15
N TRP A 309 4.78 15.04 15.94
CA TRP A 309 4.62 14.39 14.65
C TRP A 309 3.33 13.57 14.62
N ILE A 310 2.46 13.87 13.68
CA ILE A 310 1.34 12.99 13.32
C ILE A 310 1.73 12.19 12.11
N LYS A 311 1.42 10.91 12.14
CA LYS A 311 1.63 9.96 11.03
C LYS A 311 0.27 9.53 10.48
N TYR A 312 0.19 9.39 9.17
CA TYR A 312 -0.99 8.86 8.47
C TYR A 312 -0.56 7.65 7.65
N LEU A 313 -1.22 6.53 7.87
CA LEU A 313 -0.90 5.26 7.22
C LEU A 313 -2.16 4.63 6.68
N ALA A 314 -2.28 4.57 5.37
CA ALA A 314 -3.34 3.84 4.70
C ALA A 314 -3.01 2.34 4.68
N ASN A 315 -4.04 1.52 4.79
CA ASN A 315 -3.93 0.08 4.84
C ASN A 315 -5.09 -0.53 4.06
N THR A 316 -4.78 -1.42 3.14
CA THR A 316 -5.78 -2.08 2.30
C THR A 316 -6.52 -3.15 3.09
N GLY A 317 -7.84 -3.08 3.07
CA GLY A 317 -8.74 -4.00 3.74
C GLY A 317 -8.86 -5.38 3.09
N GLN A 318 -9.58 -6.28 3.76
CA GLN A 318 -9.81 -7.63 3.26
C GLN A 318 -11.04 -7.65 2.32
N ASP A 319 -12.23 -7.61 2.88
CA ASP A 319 -13.48 -7.75 2.13
C ASP A 319 -14.54 -6.72 2.52
N THR A 320 -14.33 -5.97 3.59
CA THR A 320 -15.39 -5.21 4.23
C THR A 320 -15.09 -3.72 4.31
N ILE A 321 -13.90 -3.34 4.76
CA ILE A 321 -13.55 -1.95 5.11
C ILE A 321 -12.13 -1.63 4.67
N GLU A 322 -11.97 -0.48 4.02
CA GLU A 322 -10.70 0.20 3.82
C GLU A 322 -10.47 1.23 4.92
N TRP A 323 -9.20 1.44 5.35
CA TRP A 323 -8.95 2.37 6.45
C TRP A 323 -7.62 3.11 6.39
N ILE A 324 -7.58 4.25 7.08
CA ILE A 324 -6.37 5.05 7.29
C ILE A 324 -6.24 5.34 8.78
N HIS A 325 -5.10 5.01 9.36
CA HIS A 325 -4.78 5.41 10.72
C HIS A 325 -4.11 6.78 10.76
N GLY A 326 -4.54 7.61 11.72
CA GLY A 326 -3.79 8.77 12.16
C GLY A 326 -3.21 8.48 13.55
N PHE A 327 -1.91 8.69 13.79
CA PHE A 327 -1.29 8.38 15.07
C PHE A 327 -0.07 9.28 15.35
N ASP A 328 0.21 9.51 16.63
CA ASP A 328 1.28 10.40 17.08
C ASP A 328 2.33 9.73 17.98
N ARG A 329 2.16 8.44 18.27
CA ARG A 329 3.10 7.62 19.04
C ARG A 329 3.28 6.26 18.39
N TYR A 330 4.29 5.53 18.82
CA TYR A 330 4.60 4.17 18.39
C TYR A 330 4.17 3.13 19.43
N GLY A 331 4.37 1.84 19.11
CA GLY A 331 3.96 0.73 19.98
C GLY A 331 2.48 0.40 19.90
N LEU A 332 1.78 0.85 18.85
CA LEU A 332 0.35 0.63 18.67
C LEU A 332 0.06 -0.67 17.92
N ASN A 333 -1.09 -1.26 18.23
CA ASN A 333 -1.67 -2.38 17.49
C ASN A 333 -2.90 -1.88 16.70
N PHE A 334 -2.85 -1.98 15.38
CA PHE A 334 -3.91 -1.52 14.48
C PHE A 334 -5.01 -2.57 14.21
N GLY A 335 -4.86 -3.75 14.81
CA GLY A 335 -5.96 -4.70 14.98
C GLY A 335 -6.03 -5.83 13.98
N PHE A 336 -5.48 -5.72 12.77
CA PHE A 336 -5.56 -6.80 11.79
C PHE A 336 -4.77 -8.03 12.26
N ARG A 337 -5.26 -9.25 12.14
CA ARG A 337 -6.50 -9.72 11.47
C ARG A 337 -7.75 -9.75 12.37
N PRO A 338 -7.68 -9.72 13.74
CA PRO A 338 -8.91 -9.71 14.54
C PRO A 338 -9.91 -8.62 14.19
N TRP A 339 -9.40 -7.50 13.67
CA TRP A 339 -10.18 -6.36 13.23
C TRP A 339 -9.80 -5.95 11.80
N GLU A 340 -10.80 -5.75 10.96
CA GLU A 340 -10.69 -5.07 9.68
C GLU A 340 -11.30 -3.68 9.85
N GLY A 341 -10.45 -2.66 10.10
CA GLY A 341 -10.92 -1.38 10.58
C GLY A 341 -11.64 -1.53 11.93
N ILE A 342 -12.90 -1.14 12.01
CA ILE A 342 -13.76 -1.38 13.18
C ILE A 342 -14.61 -2.64 13.06
N PHE A 343 -14.50 -3.37 11.97
CA PHE A 343 -15.28 -4.57 11.74
C PHE A 343 -14.56 -5.79 12.33
N PRO A 344 -15.22 -6.56 13.23
CA PRO A 344 -14.61 -7.75 13.80
C PRO A 344 -14.55 -8.86 12.75
N THR A 345 -13.36 -9.32 12.45
CA THR A 345 -13.12 -10.42 11.54
C THR A 345 -12.15 -11.40 12.18
N SER A 346 -12.24 -12.66 11.87
CA SER A 346 -11.26 -13.65 12.30
C SER A 346 -11.50 -15.01 11.69
N PHE A 347 -10.54 -15.91 11.90
CA PHE A 347 -10.74 -17.34 11.73
C PHE A 347 -11.03 -18.01 13.05
N GLU A 348 -11.97 -18.94 13.03
CA GLU A 348 -12.13 -19.93 14.08
C GLU A 348 -11.79 -21.31 13.54
N GLU A 349 -11.32 -22.16 14.43
CA GLU A 349 -11.13 -23.57 14.16
C GLU A 349 -12.32 -24.34 14.74
N ASP A 350 -13.03 -25.02 13.86
CA ASP A 350 -14.07 -25.99 14.25
C ASP A 350 -13.73 -27.32 13.60
N ASP A 351 -13.57 -28.34 14.42
CA ASP A 351 -13.21 -29.72 14.00
C ASP A 351 -12.01 -29.80 13.04
N GLY A 352 -11.00 -28.94 13.23
CA GLY A 352 -9.81 -28.86 12.37
C GLY A 352 -10.04 -28.21 11.03
N THR A 353 -11.18 -27.58 10.79
CA THR A 353 -11.46 -26.70 9.66
C THR A 353 -11.44 -25.25 10.07
N ARG A 354 -10.85 -24.40 9.23
CA ARG A 354 -10.94 -22.95 9.41
C ARG A 354 -12.26 -22.45 8.84
N VAL A 355 -13.01 -21.76 9.67
CA VAL A 355 -14.20 -21.04 9.27
C VAL A 355 -13.97 -19.54 9.52
N ILE A 356 -14.49 -18.70 8.65
CA ILE A 356 -14.53 -17.27 8.92
C ILE A 356 -15.60 -17.05 9.97
N ALA A 357 -15.16 -16.71 11.19
CA ALA A 357 -16.04 -16.40 12.29
C ALA A 357 -15.83 -14.96 12.71
N TYR A 358 -16.92 -14.30 13.01
CA TYR A 358 -16.87 -12.90 13.37
C TYR A 358 -16.93 -12.74 14.88
N GLY A 359 -15.86 -12.19 15.46
CA GLY A 359 -15.88 -11.68 16.81
C GLY A 359 -15.07 -12.45 17.86
N LEU A 360 -14.68 -13.71 17.68
CA LEU A 360 -13.96 -14.44 18.73
C LEU A 360 -12.54 -13.88 18.93
N GLU A 361 -11.75 -13.75 17.89
CA GLU A 361 -10.41 -13.13 17.99
C GLU A 361 -10.52 -11.65 18.36
N ALA A 362 -11.50 -10.92 17.82
CA ALA A 362 -11.77 -9.53 18.15
C ALA A 362 -12.07 -9.35 19.64
N SER A 363 -12.81 -10.28 20.27
CA SER A 363 -13.08 -10.24 21.71
C SER A 363 -11.82 -10.42 22.57
N ARG A 364 -10.80 -11.09 22.04
CA ARG A 364 -9.48 -11.24 22.68
C ARG A 364 -8.58 -10.02 22.50
N LEU A 365 -8.90 -9.13 21.56
CA LEU A 365 -8.18 -7.88 21.29
C LEU A 365 -9.12 -6.67 21.38
N PRO A 366 -9.73 -6.40 22.55
CA PRO A 366 -10.73 -5.31 22.68
C PRO A 366 -10.09 -3.92 22.61
N ASN A 367 -8.79 -3.80 22.86
CA ASN A 367 -8.07 -2.55 22.98
C ASN A 367 -7.04 -2.38 21.85
N TYR A 368 -7.50 -2.31 20.62
CA TYR A 368 -6.67 -1.94 19.49
C TYR A 368 -6.82 -0.44 19.17
N TYR A 369 -5.89 0.10 18.37
CA TYR A 369 -5.91 1.50 17.97
C TYR A 369 -6.79 1.68 16.72
N ARG A 370 -7.91 2.39 16.86
CA ARG A 370 -8.92 2.56 15.80
C ARG A 370 -8.45 3.48 14.69
N PRO A 371 -8.92 3.26 13.45
CA PRO A 371 -8.66 4.14 12.33
C PRO A 371 -9.29 5.54 12.48
N LEU A 372 -8.66 6.51 11.80
CA LEU A 372 -9.16 7.87 11.62
C LEU A 372 -10.18 7.98 10.48
N VAL A 373 -9.94 7.25 9.40
CA VAL A 373 -10.78 7.19 8.20
C VAL A 373 -11.14 5.75 7.91
N GLU A 374 -12.39 5.51 7.61
CA GLU A 374 -12.91 4.20 7.19
C GLU A 374 -13.97 4.38 6.12
N TYR A 375 -13.98 3.46 5.15
CA TYR A 375 -15.03 3.39 4.15
C TYR A 375 -15.26 1.94 3.72
N THR A 376 -16.51 1.57 3.54
CA THR A 376 -16.91 0.18 3.40
C THR A 376 -17.08 -0.26 1.96
N HIS A 377 -16.64 -1.49 1.64
CA HIS A 377 -16.96 -2.17 0.37
C HIS A 377 -18.47 -2.38 0.17
N LEU A 378 -19.25 -2.31 1.26
CA LEU A 378 -20.71 -2.46 1.21
C LEU A 378 -21.45 -1.16 0.88
N ASP A 379 -20.74 -0.03 0.64
CA ASP A 379 -21.38 1.21 0.22
C ASP A 379 -22.16 0.97 -1.08
N PRO A 380 -23.50 1.19 -1.11
CA PRO A 380 -24.31 0.82 -2.25
C PRO A 380 -24.06 1.69 -3.49
N VAL A 381 -23.44 2.87 -3.31
CA VAL A 381 -23.17 3.84 -4.39
C VAL A 381 -21.79 3.64 -4.98
N LEU A 382 -20.80 3.34 -4.16
CA LEU A 382 -19.40 3.35 -4.57
C LEU A 382 -18.77 1.97 -4.64
N ARG A 383 -19.08 1.07 -3.70
CA ARG A 383 -18.46 -0.25 -3.58
C ARG A 383 -16.96 -0.19 -3.87
N PRO A 384 -16.19 0.57 -3.08
CA PRO A 384 -14.73 0.64 -3.19
C PRO A 384 -14.14 -0.74 -2.90
N ASN A 385 -12.87 -0.96 -3.23
CA ASN A 385 -12.28 -2.29 -3.08
C ASN A 385 -10.89 -2.31 -2.47
N ALA A 386 -10.03 -1.34 -2.77
CA ALA A 386 -8.67 -1.37 -2.25
C ALA A 386 -8.07 0.03 -2.19
N ASN A 387 -7.74 0.47 -0.98
CA ASN A 387 -7.00 1.70 -0.76
C ASN A 387 -5.60 1.59 -1.36
N THR A 388 -5.24 2.52 -2.24
CA THR A 388 -3.94 2.55 -2.91
C THR A 388 -3.01 3.64 -2.39
N GLY A 389 -3.33 4.24 -1.26
CA GLY A 389 -2.48 5.20 -0.57
C GLY A 389 -3.21 6.46 -0.14
N SER A 390 -2.55 7.22 0.72
CA SER A 390 -3.03 8.52 1.20
C SER A 390 -1.90 9.54 1.22
N ALA A 391 -2.25 10.81 1.19
CA ALA A 391 -1.34 11.95 1.32
C ALA A 391 -2.05 13.10 2.03
N LEU A 392 -1.29 14.01 2.65
CA LEU A 392 -1.84 15.18 3.32
C LEU A 392 -1.62 16.42 2.46
N TYR A 393 -2.69 17.18 2.20
CA TYR A 393 -2.61 18.39 1.40
C TYR A 393 -2.57 19.65 2.26
N TRP A 394 -1.54 20.49 2.06
CA TRP A 394 -1.35 21.76 2.77
C TRP A 394 -1.41 22.99 1.87
N GLY A 395 -1.61 22.82 0.57
CA GLY A 395 -1.68 23.91 -0.39
C GLY A 395 -2.93 24.78 -0.27
N ASN A 396 -2.87 25.93 -0.92
CA ASN A 396 -4.00 26.84 -1.07
C ASN A 396 -4.63 26.77 -2.48
N GLY A 397 -4.06 25.95 -3.39
CA GLY A 397 -4.48 25.87 -4.79
C GLY A 397 -5.85 25.22 -4.99
N ILE A 398 -6.27 24.34 -4.08
CA ILE A 398 -7.58 23.68 -4.12
C ILE A 398 -8.38 24.18 -2.90
N PRO A 399 -9.39 25.06 -3.11
CA PRO A 399 -10.19 25.61 -2.02
C PRO A 399 -10.88 24.54 -1.20
N GLY A 400 -10.87 24.67 0.12
CA GLY A 400 -11.53 23.76 1.05
C GLY A 400 -10.74 22.48 1.35
N LEU A 401 -9.60 22.24 0.73
CA LEU A 401 -8.84 21.00 0.88
C LEU A 401 -7.66 21.10 1.87
N LYS A 402 -7.22 22.31 2.21
CA LYS A 402 -6.07 22.52 3.09
C LYS A 402 -6.20 21.78 4.42
N GLY A 403 -5.17 21.04 4.81
CA GLY A 403 -5.13 20.27 6.05
C GLY A 403 -5.92 18.96 6.02
N GLN A 404 -6.44 18.55 4.86
CA GLN A 404 -7.17 17.31 4.69
C GLN A 404 -6.31 16.18 4.13
N LEU A 405 -6.65 14.95 4.47
CA LEU A 405 -6.15 13.75 3.79
C LEU A 405 -6.80 13.65 2.41
N VAL A 406 -5.97 13.28 1.43
CA VAL A 406 -6.39 12.88 0.09
C VAL A 406 -5.94 11.44 -0.11
N PHE A 407 -6.80 10.59 -0.63
CA PHE A 407 -6.51 9.17 -0.79
C PHE A 407 -7.22 8.59 -2.01
N THR A 408 -6.74 7.46 -2.43
CA THR A 408 -7.20 6.79 -3.64
C THR A 408 -7.66 5.36 -3.35
N ASP A 409 -8.68 4.93 -4.10
CA ASP A 409 -9.06 3.54 -4.22
C ASP A 409 -8.91 3.11 -5.68
N TRP A 410 -8.38 1.92 -5.91
CA TRP A 410 -8.03 1.53 -7.25
C TRP A 410 -9.24 1.29 -8.15
N ILE A 411 -10.37 0.81 -7.59
CA ILE A 411 -11.56 0.45 -8.36
C ILE A 411 -12.85 0.55 -7.56
N SER A 412 -13.89 1.06 -8.18
CA SER A 412 -15.27 0.97 -7.70
C SER A 412 -16.05 -0.07 -8.49
N PHE A 413 -16.63 -1.05 -7.81
CA PHE A 413 -17.47 -2.07 -8.44
C PHE A 413 -18.91 -1.63 -8.69
N ALA A 414 -19.36 -0.50 -8.13
CA ALA A 414 -20.68 0.06 -8.40
C ALA A 414 -20.74 0.86 -9.69
N ARG A 415 -19.61 1.31 -10.20
CA ARG A 415 -19.56 2.14 -11.42
C ARG A 415 -19.52 1.29 -12.68
N THR A 416 -20.21 1.77 -13.72
CA THR A 416 -20.17 1.18 -15.04
C THR A 416 -19.88 2.29 -16.05
N PRO A 417 -18.70 2.27 -16.71
CA PRO A 417 -17.60 1.33 -16.50
C PRO A 417 -16.95 1.45 -15.11
N LYS A 418 -16.24 0.42 -14.67
CA LYS A 418 -15.51 0.42 -13.41
C LYS A 418 -14.45 1.54 -13.40
N GLN A 419 -14.34 2.26 -12.31
CA GLN A 419 -13.41 3.40 -12.16
C GLN A 419 -12.81 3.41 -10.77
N GLY A 420 -11.59 3.91 -10.65
CA GLY A 420 -10.97 4.26 -9.37
C GLY A 420 -11.66 5.46 -8.70
N LEU A 421 -11.41 5.63 -7.43
CA LEU A 421 -11.95 6.73 -6.64
C LEU A 421 -10.83 7.63 -6.15
N LEU A 422 -11.02 8.94 -6.26
CA LEU A 422 -10.21 9.95 -5.61
C LEU A 422 -11.07 10.60 -4.51
N MET A 423 -10.58 10.57 -3.27
CA MET A 423 -11.34 10.89 -2.08
C MET A 423 -10.56 11.80 -1.15
N HIS A 424 -11.26 12.43 -0.23
CA HIS A 424 -10.66 13.23 0.83
C HIS A 424 -11.44 13.11 2.14
N ALA A 425 -10.77 13.44 3.24
CA ALA A 425 -11.37 13.51 4.56
C ALA A 425 -10.69 14.60 5.40
N ALA A 426 -11.45 15.24 6.27
CA ALA A 426 -10.90 16.12 7.28
C ALA A 426 -10.02 15.32 8.27
N VAL A 427 -9.20 16.02 9.05
CA VAL A 427 -8.40 15.42 10.11
C VAL A 427 -8.69 16.11 11.42
N ASN A 428 -9.17 15.35 12.41
CA ASN A 428 -9.21 15.84 13.78
C ASN A 428 -7.88 15.54 14.49
N ARG A 429 -6.97 16.52 14.49
CA ARG A 429 -5.62 16.39 15.08
C ARG A 429 -5.63 16.29 16.61
N LYS A 430 -6.75 16.64 17.25
CA LYS A 430 -6.94 16.52 18.70
C LYS A 430 -7.41 15.13 19.10
N ASN A 431 -8.10 14.43 18.19
CA ASN A 431 -8.57 13.06 18.41
C ASN A 431 -8.41 12.22 17.14
N LEU A 432 -7.26 11.57 17.00
CA LEU A 432 -6.89 10.78 15.83
C LEU A 432 -7.63 9.44 15.71
N GLN A 433 -8.49 9.11 16.68
CA GLN A 433 -9.36 7.93 16.64
C GLN A 433 -10.85 8.29 16.43
N GLU A 434 -11.14 9.56 16.18
CA GLU A 434 -12.47 10.01 15.81
C GLU A 434 -12.68 9.83 14.31
N ALA A 435 -13.59 8.93 13.95
CA ALA A 435 -13.89 8.60 12.56
C ALA A 435 -14.30 9.85 11.77
N GLN A 436 -13.65 10.06 10.63
CA GLN A 436 -13.88 11.20 9.76
C GLN A 436 -14.72 10.80 8.54
N LEU A 437 -15.58 11.71 8.12
CA LEU A 437 -16.42 11.51 6.93
C LEU A 437 -15.56 11.51 5.65
N VAL A 438 -15.76 10.49 4.85
CA VAL A 438 -15.16 10.37 3.50
C VAL A 438 -16.01 11.16 2.51
N LYS A 439 -15.34 11.89 1.64
CA LYS A 439 -15.94 12.62 0.52
C LYS A 439 -15.21 12.32 -0.77
N LEU A 440 -15.91 12.45 -1.89
CA LEU A 440 -15.35 12.29 -3.22
C LEU A 440 -14.92 13.64 -3.81
N PHE A 441 -13.97 13.57 -4.73
CA PHE A 441 -13.78 14.63 -5.71
C PHE A 441 -14.69 14.42 -6.92
N ASN A 442 -15.17 15.54 -7.50
CA ASN A 442 -15.64 15.56 -8.87
C ASN A 442 -14.42 15.73 -9.78
N VAL A 443 -14.01 14.67 -10.45
CA VAL A 443 -12.77 14.67 -11.24
C VAL A 443 -13.07 14.89 -12.72
N ASP A 444 -12.53 15.99 -13.27
CA ASP A 444 -12.51 16.21 -14.71
C ASP A 444 -11.30 15.49 -15.34
N LEU A 445 -11.57 14.61 -16.27
CA LEU A 445 -10.59 13.78 -17.01
C LEU A 445 -10.31 14.29 -18.43
N SER A 446 -10.80 15.46 -18.79
CA SER A 446 -10.68 15.98 -20.18
C SER A 446 -9.24 16.19 -20.63
N GLU A 447 -8.36 16.69 -19.74
CA GLU A 447 -6.92 16.86 -20.03
C GLU A 447 -6.16 15.52 -20.14
N VAL A 448 -6.71 14.44 -19.58
CA VAL A 448 -6.17 13.08 -19.67
C VAL A 448 -6.55 12.40 -20.99
N GLY A 449 -7.41 13.03 -21.78
CA GLY A 449 -7.91 12.48 -23.03
C GLY A 449 -8.97 11.38 -22.85
N LEU A 450 -9.59 11.32 -21.67
CA LEU A 450 -10.70 10.41 -21.36
C LEU A 450 -12.02 11.18 -21.41
N LYS A 451 -13.04 10.54 -21.98
CA LYS A 451 -14.42 11.03 -21.95
C LYS A 451 -15.02 10.74 -20.57
N PRO A 452 -16.05 11.50 -20.16
CA PRO A 452 -16.82 11.16 -18.97
C PRO A 452 -17.27 9.70 -18.98
N GLY A 453 -16.96 8.96 -17.92
CA GLY A 453 -17.31 7.54 -17.81
C GLY A 453 -16.27 6.56 -18.38
N GLU A 454 -15.22 7.00 -19.06
CA GLU A 454 -14.12 6.09 -19.42
C GLU A 454 -13.30 5.71 -18.19
N PRO A 455 -12.76 4.47 -18.14
CA PRO A 455 -12.10 3.96 -16.93
C PRO A 455 -10.76 4.64 -16.66
N ILE A 456 -10.54 4.98 -15.41
CA ILE A 456 -9.24 5.32 -14.85
C ILE A 456 -9.09 4.62 -13.50
N PHE A 457 -7.93 4.05 -13.21
CA PHE A 457 -7.66 3.27 -12.01
C PHE A 457 -6.45 3.87 -11.29
N TYR A 458 -6.61 4.22 -10.02
CA TYR A 458 -5.53 4.83 -9.24
C TYR A 458 -4.68 3.77 -8.56
N THR A 459 -3.36 3.94 -8.63
CA THR A 459 -2.40 2.97 -8.08
C THR A 459 -1.49 3.54 -7.02
N SER A 460 -1.38 4.86 -6.96
CA SER A 460 -0.48 5.54 -6.02
C SER A 460 -0.85 6.99 -5.84
N ILE A 461 -0.48 7.56 -4.71
CA ILE A 461 -0.67 8.98 -4.41
C ILE A 461 0.47 9.49 -3.54
N ASN A 462 0.93 10.71 -3.79
CA ASN A 462 1.85 11.43 -2.92
C ASN A 462 1.73 12.95 -3.11
N THR A 463 2.30 13.69 -2.18
CA THR A 463 2.49 15.14 -2.29
C THR A 463 3.98 15.49 -2.43
N ASN A 464 4.29 16.71 -2.84
CA ASN A 464 5.64 17.25 -2.71
C ASN A 464 5.98 17.58 -1.24
N GLY A 465 7.22 17.91 -0.96
CA GLY A 465 7.71 18.17 0.40
C GLY A 465 6.96 19.26 1.17
N SER A 466 6.45 20.30 0.47
CA SER A 466 5.59 21.35 1.05
C SER A 466 4.13 20.90 1.24
N GLY A 467 3.71 19.80 0.60
CA GLY A 467 2.33 19.29 0.65
C GLY A 467 1.34 20.14 -0.17
N ASP A 468 1.80 21.04 -1.05
CA ASP A 468 0.93 21.95 -1.82
C ASP A 468 0.61 21.46 -3.23
N ARG A 469 1.21 20.35 -3.66
CA ARG A 469 0.94 19.66 -4.93
C ARG A 469 0.63 18.19 -4.66
N ILE A 470 -0.40 17.67 -5.30
CA ILE A 470 -0.83 16.27 -5.20
C ILE A 470 -0.54 15.58 -6.53
N PHE A 471 0.11 14.43 -6.47
CA PHE A 471 0.39 13.58 -7.61
C PHE A 471 -0.28 12.22 -7.43
N VAL A 472 -0.91 11.72 -8.49
CA VAL A 472 -1.54 10.40 -8.52
C VAL A 472 -0.99 9.59 -9.69
N GLY A 473 -0.60 8.36 -9.40
CA GLY A 473 -0.33 7.35 -10.41
C GLY A 473 -1.64 6.68 -10.82
N ALA A 474 -1.85 6.53 -12.12
CA ALA A 474 -3.05 5.88 -12.62
C ALA A 474 -2.79 5.16 -13.95
N PHE A 475 -3.71 4.28 -14.32
CA PHE A 475 -3.73 3.63 -15.64
C PHE A 475 -5.14 3.64 -16.22
N LYS A 476 -5.21 3.64 -17.57
CA LYS A 476 -6.44 3.90 -18.33
C LYS A 476 -7.14 2.63 -18.83
N ASP A 477 -6.55 1.45 -18.63
CA ASP A 477 -7.08 0.20 -19.18
C ASP A 477 -6.85 -0.97 -18.24
N ILE A 478 -7.91 -1.60 -17.77
CA ILE A 478 -7.82 -2.80 -16.93
C ILE A 478 -7.20 -3.98 -17.68
N GLN A 479 -7.35 -4.05 -18.98
CA GLN A 479 -6.70 -5.06 -19.85
C GLN A 479 -5.18 -4.88 -19.89
N PHE A 480 -4.70 -3.72 -19.52
CA PHE A 480 -3.27 -3.43 -19.43
C PHE A 480 -2.55 -4.38 -18.49
N ILE A 481 -3.10 -4.66 -17.31
CA ILE A 481 -2.51 -5.62 -16.35
C ILE A 481 -2.40 -7.01 -16.99
N VAL A 482 -3.40 -7.43 -17.76
CA VAL A 482 -3.39 -8.71 -18.49
C VAL A 482 -2.37 -8.71 -19.62
N ASN A 483 -2.28 -7.60 -20.37
CA ASN A 483 -1.39 -7.50 -21.54
C ASN A 483 0.09 -7.34 -21.17
N GLN A 484 0.41 -6.63 -20.09
CA GLN A 484 1.80 -6.53 -19.61
C GLN A 484 2.41 -7.89 -19.29
N ARG A 485 1.63 -8.81 -18.76
CA ARG A 485 2.07 -10.14 -18.36
C ARG A 485 2.33 -11.06 -19.53
N ASN A 486 1.62 -10.86 -20.62
CA ASN A 486 1.82 -11.59 -21.87
C ASN A 486 3.02 -11.06 -22.68
N ASN A 487 3.55 -9.86 -22.33
CA ASN A 487 4.72 -9.29 -23.00
C ASN A 487 5.61 -8.51 -22.00
N PRO A 488 6.33 -9.21 -21.10
CA PRO A 488 7.03 -8.63 -19.96
C PRO A 488 8.21 -7.72 -20.30
N LEU A 489 8.63 -7.62 -21.55
CA LEU A 489 9.87 -6.94 -21.93
C LEU A 489 9.69 -5.82 -22.96
N GLY A 490 8.50 -5.28 -23.14
CA GLY A 490 8.35 -4.16 -24.05
C GLY A 490 7.05 -4.10 -24.81
N SER A 491 5.93 -4.27 -24.14
CA SER A 491 4.66 -3.96 -24.79
C SER A 491 4.62 -2.46 -25.08
N ASN A 492 4.34 -2.09 -26.31
CA ASN A 492 4.06 -0.70 -26.69
C ASN A 492 2.73 -0.17 -26.12
N ASN A 493 2.11 -0.90 -25.21
CA ASN A 493 0.79 -0.59 -24.66
C ASN A 493 0.93 0.00 -23.24
N LEU A 494 1.61 1.12 -23.18
CA LEU A 494 1.89 1.86 -21.94
C LEU A 494 0.65 2.71 -21.60
N ALA A 495 -0.25 2.17 -20.80
CA ALA A 495 -1.49 2.82 -20.38
C ALA A 495 -1.37 3.52 -19.01
N GLY A 496 -0.22 3.43 -18.36
CA GLY A 496 0.07 4.11 -17.10
C GLY A 496 0.50 5.56 -17.29
N GLY A 497 0.34 6.35 -16.25
CA GLY A 497 0.74 7.73 -16.20
C GLY A 497 0.79 8.29 -14.78
N LEU A 498 1.42 9.45 -14.67
CA LEU A 498 1.43 10.28 -13.49
C LEU A 498 0.68 11.57 -13.77
N TYR A 499 -0.21 11.93 -12.88
CA TYR A 499 -1.08 13.10 -13.01
C TYR A 499 -0.99 13.97 -11.78
N GLU A 500 -1.10 15.28 -11.96
CA GLU A 500 -1.24 16.23 -10.86
C GLU A 500 -2.72 16.58 -10.67
N VAL A 501 -3.17 16.54 -9.43
CA VAL A 501 -4.52 16.96 -9.04
C VAL A 501 -4.51 18.47 -8.86
N ILE A 502 -5.26 19.19 -9.66
CA ILE A 502 -5.35 20.64 -9.62
C ILE A 502 -6.80 21.11 -9.56
N ARG A 503 -7.03 22.36 -9.19
CA ARG A 503 -8.36 22.96 -9.22
C ARG A 503 -8.94 22.90 -10.65
N ASN A 504 -10.21 22.54 -10.76
CA ASN A 504 -10.97 22.65 -12.01
C ASN A 504 -11.52 24.06 -12.19
#